data_a806fb6125b5d95ed09d5f5ef28911ce
#
_entry.id   a806fb6125b5d95ed09d5f5ef28911ce
#
_cell.length_a   1.000
_cell.length_b   1.000
_cell.length_c   1.000
_cell.angle_alpha   90.00
_cell.angle_beta   90.00
_cell.angle_gamma   90.00
#
_symmetry.space_group_name_H-M   'P 1'
#
loop_
_entity.id
_entity.type
_entity.pdbx_description
1 polymer ?
#
loop_
_entity_poly.entity_id
_entity_poly.type
_entity_poly.pdbx_seq_one_letter_code
_entity_poly.pdbx_strand_id
1 'polypeptide(L)'
;LHRGHKVLFDKARQIADDKQLEVAVLTFNESPQLTFQRYTDDLLLHITAPQRRCDLFEAYGTDQLYLTDFNSDFARTSSDDFIARYIKRLKAQEVVVGFDYKFGHHRTDVDYLARNFSGNVHVIEEQQSDGEKISSTRVRQLIREGNVKEANKLLGHEFSTRGIVVHGDARGRTIGFPTANLAPIDRTFLPADGVYVADVVIDGKRYRSMTSLG
;
A
#
# COMPACT_ATOMS: atom_id res chain seq x y z
N LEU A 1 -0.53 0.97 -1.76
CA LEU A 1 0.21 2.22 -2.05
C LEU A 1 -0.44 2.95 -3.22
N HIS A 2 -0.37 4.28 -3.27
CA HIS A 2 -0.86 5.13 -4.35
C HIS A 2 0.09 6.31 -4.57
N ARG A 3 -0.13 7.11 -5.62
CA ARG A 3 0.74 8.24 -6.00
C ARG A 3 1.02 9.20 -4.85
N GLY A 4 0.02 9.45 -3.98
CA GLY A 4 0.24 10.28 -2.80
C GLY A 4 1.29 9.71 -1.83
N HIS A 5 1.41 8.40 -1.73
CA HIS A 5 2.52 7.79 -0.98
C HIS A 5 3.84 7.90 -1.74
N LYS A 6 3.82 7.72 -3.06
CA LYS A 6 5.06 7.80 -3.86
C LYS A 6 5.82 9.11 -3.67
N VAL A 7 5.13 10.22 -3.54
CA VAL A 7 5.76 11.54 -3.31
C VAL A 7 6.58 11.57 -2.00
N LEU A 8 6.14 10.84 -0.95
CA LEU A 8 6.94 10.72 0.27
C LEU A 8 8.26 9.99 0.01
N PHE A 9 8.21 8.89 -0.76
CA PHE A 9 9.41 8.13 -1.12
C PHE A 9 10.36 8.94 -2.00
N ASP A 10 9.83 9.64 -3.00
CA ASP A 10 10.62 10.50 -3.88
C ASP A 10 11.37 11.57 -3.06
N LYS A 11 10.67 12.19 -2.09
CA LYS A 11 11.28 13.17 -1.18
C LYS A 11 12.32 12.54 -0.25
N ALA A 12 12.00 11.38 0.33
CA ALA A 12 12.94 10.66 1.19
C ALA A 12 14.20 10.25 0.43
N ARG A 13 14.07 9.72 -0.79
CA ARG A 13 15.20 9.34 -1.63
C ARG A 13 16.06 10.55 -2.00
N GLN A 14 15.43 11.65 -2.41
CA GLN A 14 16.16 12.90 -2.68
C GLN A 14 17.03 13.33 -1.50
N ILE A 15 16.43 13.40 -0.29
CA ILE A 15 17.15 13.80 0.92
C ILE A 15 18.28 12.81 1.25
N ALA A 16 18.03 11.52 1.10
CA ALA A 16 19.00 10.48 1.39
C ALA A 16 20.20 10.55 0.44
N ASP A 17 19.98 10.78 -0.85
CA ASP A 17 21.04 10.96 -1.83
C ASP A 17 21.89 12.20 -1.54
N ASP A 18 21.25 13.33 -1.22
CA ASP A 18 21.92 14.58 -0.90
C ASP A 18 22.77 14.50 0.38
N LYS A 19 22.34 13.70 1.36
CA LYS A 19 22.97 13.58 2.67
C LYS A 19 23.72 12.26 2.91
N GLN A 20 23.78 11.40 1.92
CA GLN A 20 24.39 10.06 2.02
C GLN A 20 23.77 9.22 3.15
N LEU A 21 22.45 9.20 3.21
CA LEU A 21 21.63 8.44 4.16
C LEU A 21 20.95 7.27 3.48
N GLU A 22 20.51 6.30 4.28
CA GLU A 22 19.60 5.24 3.86
C GLU A 22 18.15 5.65 4.03
N VAL A 23 17.27 5.21 3.12
CA VAL A 23 15.81 5.37 3.24
C VAL A 23 15.25 4.18 4.01
N ALA A 24 14.72 4.45 5.19
CA ALA A 24 14.04 3.46 6.03
C ALA A 24 12.52 3.69 6.03
N VAL A 25 11.75 2.63 5.87
CA VAL A 25 10.29 2.65 5.96
C VAL A 25 9.85 1.86 7.19
N LEU A 26 9.10 2.49 8.09
CA LEU A 26 8.38 1.83 9.16
C LEU A 26 6.91 1.74 8.78
N THR A 27 6.37 0.53 8.67
CA THR A 27 4.97 0.29 8.31
C THR A 27 4.41 -0.94 9.02
N PHE A 28 3.13 -1.20 8.84
CA PHE A 28 2.43 -2.30 9.50
C PHE A 28 2.17 -3.44 8.53
N ASN A 29 2.20 -4.67 9.05
CA ASN A 29 1.81 -5.86 8.30
C ASN A 29 0.34 -5.75 7.86
N GLU A 30 -0.54 -5.38 8.78
CA GLU A 30 -1.97 -5.20 8.58
C GLU A 30 -2.40 -3.75 8.83
N SER A 31 -3.59 -3.39 8.36
CA SER A 31 -4.13 -2.05 8.60
C SER A 31 -4.37 -1.81 10.09
N PRO A 32 -3.91 -0.67 10.66
CA PRO A 32 -4.24 -0.28 12.03
C PRO A 32 -5.74 -0.22 12.33
N GLN A 33 -6.58 -0.01 11.31
CA GLN A 33 -8.04 0.01 11.46
C GLN A 33 -8.60 -1.32 11.98
N LEU A 34 -7.94 -2.44 11.72
CA LEU A 34 -8.34 -3.76 12.24
C LEU A 34 -8.32 -3.84 13.76
N THR A 35 -7.52 -3.02 14.43
CA THR A 35 -7.45 -2.99 15.91
C THR A 35 -8.56 -2.17 16.53
N PHE A 36 -9.14 -1.20 15.82
CA PHE A 36 -10.07 -0.22 16.38
C PHE A 36 -11.52 -0.35 15.89
N GLN A 37 -11.76 -1.04 14.79
CA GLN A 37 -13.09 -1.10 14.18
C GLN A 37 -13.68 -2.50 14.25
N ARG A 38 -15.02 -2.59 14.20
CA ARG A 38 -15.67 -3.87 13.97
C ARG A 38 -15.23 -4.44 12.64
N TYR A 39 -14.97 -5.72 12.62
CA TYR A 39 -14.61 -6.46 11.43
C TYR A 39 -15.66 -6.24 10.34
N THR A 40 -15.22 -5.74 9.19
CA THR A 40 -15.95 -5.82 7.93
C THR A 40 -15.03 -6.54 6.95
N ASP A 41 -15.59 -7.30 6.03
CA ASP A 41 -14.82 -8.06 5.03
C ASP A 41 -13.86 -7.13 4.26
N ASP A 42 -14.30 -5.91 3.98
CA ASP A 42 -13.51 -4.89 3.30
C ASP A 42 -12.24 -4.44 4.03
N LEU A 43 -12.24 -4.47 5.36
CA LEU A 43 -11.05 -4.08 6.15
C LEU A 43 -9.92 -5.10 6.04
N LEU A 44 -10.29 -6.35 5.78
CA LEU A 44 -9.34 -7.45 5.59
C LEU A 44 -8.71 -7.47 4.21
N LEU A 45 -9.31 -6.76 3.25
CA LEU A 45 -8.87 -6.79 1.86
C LEU A 45 -7.82 -5.72 1.55
N HIS A 46 -6.74 -6.13 0.92
CA HIS A 46 -5.66 -5.26 0.50
C HIS A 46 -5.89 -4.71 -0.92
N ILE A 47 -5.71 -3.41 -1.12
CA ILE A 47 -5.57 -2.83 -2.48
C ILE A 47 -4.27 -3.29 -3.11
N THR A 48 -3.23 -3.37 -2.30
CA THR A 48 -1.90 -3.83 -2.69
C THR A 48 -1.52 -4.98 -1.78
N ALA A 49 -1.42 -6.19 -2.33
CA ALA A 49 -1.05 -7.39 -1.59
C ALA A 49 0.29 -7.19 -0.84
N PRO A 50 0.52 -7.87 0.30
CA PRO A 50 1.72 -7.67 1.10
C PRO A 50 3.02 -7.81 0.31
N GLN A 51 3.16 -8.86 -0.51
CA GLN A 51 4.35 -9.04 -1.35
C GLN A 51 4.51 -7.90 -2.35
N ARG A 52 3.42 -7.55 -3.06
CA ARG A 52 3.45 -6.44 -4.02
C ARG A 52 3.80 -5.12 -3.36
N ARG A 53 3.41 -4.94 -2.10
CA ARG A 53 3.78 -3.74 -1.32
C ARG A 53 5.29 -3.69 -1.05
N CYS A 54 5.90 -4.83 -0.73
CA CYS A 54 7.37 -4.92 -0.58
C CYS A 54 8.09 -4.60 -1.90
N ASP A 55 7.63 -5.18 -3.02
CA ASP A 55 8.19 -4.90 -4.35
C ASP A 55 8.12 -3.40 -4.70
N LEU A 56 7.03 -2.73 -4.32
CA LEU A 56 6.86 -1.30 -4.54
C LEU A 56 7.77 -0.47 -3.62
N PHE A 57 7.98 -0.86 -2.37
CA PHE A 57 8.94 -0.18 -1.49
C PHE A 57 10.35 -0.23 -2.08
N GLU A 58 10.77 -1.41 -2.52
CA GLU A 58 12.07 -1.58 -3.21
C GLU A 58 12.15 -0.70 -4.46
N ALA A 59 11.14 -0.75 -5.33
CA ALA A 59 11.08 0.05 -6.55
C ALA A 59 11.06 1.58 -6.29
N TYR A 60 10.60 2.00 -5.11
CA TYR A 60 10.61 3.40 -4.68
C TYR A 60 11.90 3.81 -3.96
N GLY A 61 12.91 2.94 -3.95
CA GLY A 61 14.23 3.24 -3.42
C GLY A 61 14.33 3.13 -1.90
N THR A 62 13.58 2.20 -1.28
CA THR A 62 13.71 1.88 0.14
C THR A 62 14.90 0.96 0.37
N ASP A 63 15.81 1.35 1.24
CA ASP A 63 16.99 0.55 1.62
C ASP A 63 16.68 -0.37 2.79
N GLN A 64 15.82 0.07 3.73
CA GLN A 64 15.47 -0.66 4.95
C GLN A 64 13.95 -0.68 5.15
N LEU A 65 13.36 -1.86 5.32
CA LEU A 65 11.92 -2.03 5.58
C LEU A 65 11.70 -2.64 6.96
N TYR A 66 11.05 -1.88 7.84
CA TYR A 66 10.64 -2.32 9.17
C TYR A 66 9.13 -2.58 9.18
N LEU A 67 8.78 -3.86 9.23
CA LEU A 67 7.41 -4.31 9.38
C LEU A 67 7.11 -4.57 10.85
N THR A 68 6.05 -3.97 11.36
CA THR A 68 5.59 -4.18 12.73
C THR A 68 4.12 -4.48 12.78
N ASP A 69 3.67 -5.10 13.85
CA ASP A 69 2.26 -5.38 14.07
C ASP A 69 1.62 -4.24 14.86
N PHE A 70 0.49 -3.75 14.34
CA PHE A 70 -0.32 -2.80 15.07
C PHE A 70 -1.23 -3.54 16.04
N ASN A 71 -0.71 -3.80 17.23
CA ASN A 71 -1.42 -4.46 18.32
C ASN A 71 -1.80 -3.46 19.43
N SER A 72 -2.46 -3.96 20.47
CA SER A 72 -2.89 -3.12 21.61
C SER A 72 -1.74 -2.43 22.34
N ASP A 73 -0.55 -3.05 22.38
CA ASP A 73 0.61 -2.44 23.05
C ASP A 73 1.19 -1.31 22.20
N PHE A 74 1.28 -1.52 20.88
CA PHE A 74 1.67 -0.46 19.95
C PHE A 74 0.67 0.71 20.00
N ALA A 75 -0.63 0.41 19.98
CA ALA A 75 -1.70 1.41 20.03
C ALA A 75 -1.66 2.28 21.32
N ARG A 76 -1.15 1.75 22.42
CA ARG A 76 -0.97 2.49 23.69
C ARG A 76 0.36 3.23 23.81
N THR A 77 1.25 3.12 22.84
CA THR A 77 2.55 3.80 22.85
C THR A 77 2.34 5.31 22.91
N SER A 78 2.93 5.98 23.88
CA SER A 78 2.91 7.43 23.96
C SER A 78 3.66 8.07 22.79
N SER A 79 3.43 9.36 22.52
CA SER A 79 4.15 10.05 21.44
C SER A 79 5.66 10.13 21.73
N ASP A 80 6.05 10.32 22.99
CA ASP A 80 7.46 10.35 23.39
C ASP A 80 8.13 8.99 23.27
N ASP A 81 7.43 7.93 23.68
CA ASP A 81 7.92 6.56 23.50
C ASP A 81 8.03 6.19 22.03
N PHE A 82 7.09 6.63 21.20
CA PHE A 82 7.17 6.41 19.75
C PHE A 82 8.41 7.07 19.16
N ILE A 83 8.66 8.34 19.49
CA ILE A 83 9.87 9.04 19.05
C ILE A 83 11.13 8.32 19.54
N ALA A 84 11.17 7.92 20.81
CA ALA A 84 12.34 7.26 21.39
C ALA A 84 12.60 5.88 20.81
N ARG A 85 11.57 5.02 20.72
CA ARG A 85 11.71 3.60 20.36
C ARG A 85 11.76 3.35 18.87
N TYR A 86 11.05 4.15 18.06
CA TYR A 86 10.92 3.90 16.62
C TYR A 86 11.69 4.90 15.77
N ILE A 87 11.86 6.15 16.21
CA ILE A 87 12.58 7.15 15.41
C ILE A 87 14.05 7.24 15.86
N LYS A 88 14.28 7.56 17.14
CA LYS A 88 15.66 7.73 17.65
C LYS A 88 16.45 6.44 17.68
N ARG A 89 15.82 5.29 18.00
CA ARG A 89 16.51 4.00 18.00
C ARG A 89 16.96 3.57 16.60
N LEU A 90 16.23 3.94 15.56
CA LEU A 90 16.64 3.74 14.18
C LEU A 90 17.69 4.76 13.72
N LYS A 91 18.13 5.68 14.61
CA LYS A 91 19.10 6.74 14.32
C LYS A 91 18.66 7.63 13.16
N ALA A 92 17.36 7.81 12.99
CA ALA A 92 16.83 8.69 11.95
C ALA A 92 17.38 10.12 12.15
N GLN A 93 17.79 10.74 11.08
CA GLN A 93 18.23 12.14 11.03
C GLN A 93 17.17 13.02 10.37
N GLU A 94 16.42 12.43 9.44
CA GLU A 94 15.37 13.05 8.66
C GLU A 94 14.10 12.21 8.78
N VAL A 95 12.95 12.84 8.88
CA VAL A 95 11.64 12.16 8.88
C VAL A 95 10.77 12.80 7.81
N VAL A 96 10.19 11.98 6.93
CA VAL A 96 9.26 12.42 5.88
C VAL A 96 7.87 11.85 6.17
N VAL A 97 6.89 12.72 6.29
CA VAL A 97 5.50 12.35 6.63
C VAL A 97 4.49 13.12 5.78
N GLY A 98 3.27 12.61 5.68
CA GLY A 98 2.17 13.33 5.06
C GLY A 98 1.60 14.42 5.99
N PHE A 99 0.91 15.39 5.43
CA PHE A 99 0.29 16.52 6.16
C PHE A 99 -0.72 16.08 7.23
N ASP A 100 -1.35 14.93 7.05
CA ASP A 100 -2.36 14.36 7.97
C ASP A 100 -1.78 13.28 8.90
N TYR A 101 -0.45 13.16 8.98
CA TYR A 101 0.21 12.17 9.81
C TYR A 101 -0.10 12.37 11.29
N LYS A 102 -0.51 11.28 11.94
CA LYS A 102 -0.78 11.21 13.37
C LYS A 102 -0.09 9.99 13.95
N PHE A 103 0.49 10.14 15.15
CA PHE A 103 1.21 9.07 15.82
C PHE A 103 0.99 9.06 17.33
N GLY A 104 1.36 7.96 17.98
CA GLY A 104 1.17 7.76 19.40
C GLY A 104 -0.30 7.60 19.81
N HIS A 105 -0.54 7.20 21.03
CA HIS A 105 -1.88 6.94 21.57
C HIS A 105 -2.83 8.13 21.45
N HIS A 106 -2.34 9.34 21.67
CA HIS A 106 -3.12 10.58 21.60
C HIS A 106 -3.26 11.15 20.18
N ARG A 107 -2.82 10.42 19.14
CA ARG A 107 -2.86 10.89 17.76
C ARG A 107 -2.22 12.27 17.58
N THR A 108 -1.05 12.42 18.17
CA THR A 108 -0.27 13.66 18.14
C THR A 108 0.12 14.02 16.70
N ASP A 109 0.23 15.30 16.41
CA ASP A 109 0.49 15.82 15.07
C ASP A 109 1.99 15.97 14.76
N VAL A 110 2.24 16.46 13.55
CA VAL A 110 3.59 16.69 13.03
C VAL A 110 4.32 17.81 13.78
N ASP A 111 3.61 18.83 14.29
CA ASP A 111 4.22 19.93 15.02
C ASP A 111 4.84 19.44 16.34
N TYR A 112 4.19 18.48 16.99
CA TYR A 112 4.78 17.84 18.16
C TYR A 112 6.04 17.06 17.79
N LEU A 113 6.01 16.31 16.69
CA LEU A 113 7.19 15.58 16.21
C LEU A 113 8.34 16.54 15.96
N ALA A 114 8.10 17.64 15.24
CA ALA A 114 9.12 18.63 14.92
C ALA A 114 9.76 19.29 16.16
N ARG A 115 8.97 19.46 17.24
CA ARG A 115 9.50 20.04 18.51
C ARG A 115 10.29 19.04 19.37
N ASN A 116 10.01 17.74 19.26
CA ASN A 116 10.56 16.70 20.15
C ASN A 116 11.55 15.75 19.47
N PHE A 117 11.75 15.92 18.17
CA PHE A 117 12.75 15.20 17.39
C PHE A 117 13.94 16.12 17.09
N SER A 118 15.16 15.62 17.30
CA SER A 118 16.40 16.40 17.13
C SER A 118 16.85 16.54 15.67
N GLY A 119 16.25 15.80 14.75
CA GLY A 119 16.51 15.89 13.32
C GLY A 119 15.47 16.78 12.61
N ASN A 120 15.41 16.68 11.29
CA ASN A 120 14.47 17.47 10.49
C ASN A 120 13.20 16.67 10.17
N VAL A 121 12.07 17.36 10.13
CA VAL A 121 10.77 16.78 9.75
C VAL A 121 10.28 17.48 8.47
N HIS A 122 10.03 16.68 7.44
CA HIS A 122 9.54 17.13 6.14
C HIS A 122 8.09 16.70 5.98
N VAL A 123 7.23 17.68 5.79
CA VAL A 123 5.79 17.45 5.62
C VAL A 123 5.43 17.53 4.14
N ILE A 124 4.85 16.48 3.62
CA ILE A 124 4.36 16.43 2.24
C ILE A 124 2.89 16.84 2.22
N GLU A 125 2.59 17.81 1.40
CA GLU A 125 1.23 18.32 1.21
C GLU A 125 0.30 17.28 0.57
N GLU A 126 -1.01 17.54 0.66
CA GLU A 126 -2.02 16.69 0.06
C GLU A 126 -1.83 16.58 -1.45
N GLN A 127 -1.85 15.35 -1.94
CA GLN A 127 -1.78 15.09 -3.37
C GLN A 127 -3.18 14.94 -3.96
N GLN A 128 -3.43 15.61 -5.06
CA GLN A 128 -4.71 15.60 -5.75
C GLN A 128 -4.59 15.06 -7.18
N SER A 129 -5.69 14.54 -7.69
CA SER A 129 -5.89 14.21 -9.10
C SER A 129 -7.29 14.65 -9.49
N ASP A 130 -7.38 15.45 -10.56
CA ASP A 130 -8.64 16.01 -11.06
C ASP A 130 -9.39 16.85 -10.00
N GLY A 131 -8.64 17.59 -9.15
CA GLY A 131 -9.19 18.43 -8.09
C GLY A 131 -9.65 17.70 -6.84
N GLU A 132 -9.47 16.39 -6.77
CA GLU A 132 -9.83 15.57 -5.61
C GLU A 132 -8.62 14.89 -4.97
N LYS A 133 -8.67 14.73 -3.64
CA LYS A 133 -7.63 14.03 -2.88
C LYS A 133 -7.41 12.60 -3.41
N ILE A 134 -6.14 12.25 -3.61
CA ILE A 134 -5.75 10.85 -3.85
C ILE A 134 -5.78 10.10 -2.51
N SER A 135 -6.67 9.12 -2.39
CA SER A 135 -6.84 8.35 -1.16
C SER A 135 -7.11 6.87 -1.42
N SER A 136 -6.81 6.03 -0.44
CA SER A 136 -7.14 4.60 -0.51
C SER A 136 -8.65 4.37 -0.63
N THR A 137 -9.47 5.21 -0.02
CA THR A 137 -10.94 5.13 -0.12
C THR A 137 -11.41 5.33 -1.56
N ARG A 138 -10.90 6.37 -2.23
CA ARG A 138 -11.24 6.63 -3.65
C ARG A 138 -10.76 5.51 -4.57
N VAL A 139 -9.56 4.98 -4.33
CA VAL A 139 -9.04 3.82 -5.09
C VAL A 139 -9.95 2.59 -4.90
N ARG A 140 -10.36 2.27 -3.65
CA ARG A 140 -11.27 1.15 -3.38
C ARG A 140 -12.60 1.31 -4.10
N GLN A 141 -13.16 2.52 -4.10
CA GLN A 141 -14.42 2.80 -4.79
C GLN A 141 -14.29 2.54 -6.30
N LEU A 142 -13.26 3.06 -6.95
CA LEU A 142 -13.02 2.84 -8.38
C LEU A 142 -12.87 1.35 -8.73
N ILE A 143 -12.18 0.58 -7.89
CA ILE A 143 -12.03 -0.86 -8.09
C ILE A 143 -13.40 -1.55 -7.95
N ARG A 144 -14.21 -1.22 -6.92
CA ARG A 144 -15.56 -1.76 -6.75
C ARG A 144 -16.48 -1.50 -7.95
N GLU A 145 -16.32 -0.35 -8.56
CA GLU A 145 -17.08 0.06 -9.75
C GLU A 145 -16.56 -0.58 -11.05
N GLY A 146 -15.48 -1.39 -10.96
CA GLY A 146 -14.82 -1.98 -12.14
C GLY A 146 -13.97 -0.98 -12.93
N ASN A 147 -13.84 0.26 -12.46
CA ASN A 147 -13.08 1.30 -13.13
C ASN A 147 -11.58 1.21 -12.82
N VAL A 148 -10.99 0.05 -13.16
CA VAL A 148 -9.58 -0.27 -12.86
C VAL A 148 -8.62 0.70 -13.56
N LYS A 149 -8.99 1.20 -14.73
CA LYS A 149 -8.15 2.16 -15.47
C LYS A 149 -7.94 3.45 -14.68
N GLU A 150 -8.99 4.01 -14.10
CA GLU A 150 -8.90 5.22 -13.27
C GLU A 150 -8.24 4.91 -11.92
N ALA A 151 -8.51 3.74 -11.33
CA ALA A 151 -7.80 3.29 -10.14
C ALA A 151 -6.27 3.24 -10.38
N ASN A 152 -5.82 2.72 -11.52
CA ASN A 152 -4.40 2.67 -11.90
C ASN A 152 -3.75 4.06 -12.01
N LYS A 153 -4.48 5.07 -12.49
CA LYS A 153 -3.99 6.47 -12.52
C LYS A 153 -3.71 6.98 -11.11
N LEU A 154 -4.60 6.70 -10.14
CA LEU A 154 -4.41 7.11 -8.76
C LEU A 154 -3.34 6.28 -8.06
N LEU A 155 -3.25 5.00 -8.35
CA LEU A 155 -2.21 4.11 -7.84
C LEU A 155 -0.81 4.52 -8.34
N GLY A 156 -0.69 4.93 -9.60
CA GLY A 156 0.59 5.16 -10.27
C GLY A 156 1.30 3.87 -10.70
N HIS A 157 0.61 2.75 -10.59
CA HIS A 157 1.02 1.43 -11.06
C HIS A 157 -0.22 0.60 -11.42
N GLU A 158 -0.03 -0.50 -12.13
CA GLU A 158 -1.12 -1.42 -12.44
C GLU A 158 -1.63 -2.12 -11.17
N PHE A 159 -2.95 -2.12 -11.01
CA PHE A 159 -3.61 -2.96 -10.00
C PHE A 159 -3.34 -4.43 -10.33
N SER A 160 -3.02 -5.22 -9.32
CA SER A 160 -2.69 -6.63 -9.52
C SER A 160 -3.14 -7.47 -8.33
N THR A 161 -3.48 -8.72 -8.63
CA THR A 161 -3.72 -9.78 -7.65
C THR A 161 -2.93 -11.03 -8.02
N ARG A 162 -2.70 -11.91 -7.07
CA ARG A 162 -2.05 -13.21 -7.28
C ARG A 162 -3.03 -14.33 -7.01
N GLY A 163 -2.88 -15.41 -7.76
CA GLY A 163 -3.68 -16.59 -7.57
C GLY A 163 -2.93 -17.86 -7.95
N ILE A 164 -3.46 -18.98 -7.55
CA ILE A 164 -3.04 -20.30 -8.04
C ILE A 164 -4.05 -20.81 -9.05
N VAL A 165 -3.57 -21.56 -10.03
CA VAL A 165 -4.44 -22.22 -10.99
C VAL A 165 -5.11 -23.41 -10.31
N VAL A 166 -6.43 -23.41 -10.37
CA VAL A 166 -7.27 -24.47 -9.78
C VAL A 166 -8.09 -25.15 -10.85
N HIS A 167 -8.54 -26.38 -10.57
CA HIS A 167 -9.47 -27.07 -11.43
C HIS A 167 -10.84 -26.40 -11.38
N GLY A 168 -11.43 -26.15 -12.56
CA GLY A 168 -12.80 -25.69 -12.72
C GLY A 168 -13.61 -26.70 -13.53
N ASP A 169 -14.80 -26.30 -13.95
CA ASP A 169 -15.75 -27.16 -14.68
C ASP A 169 -15.29 -27.58 -16.09
N ALA A 170 -14.12 -27.10 -16.53
CA ALA A 170 -13.55 -27.39 -17.86
C ALA A 170 -14.48 -27.06 -19.05
N ARG A 171 -15.52 -26.21 -18.86
CA ARG A 171 -16.50 -25.85 -19.89
C ARG A 171 -15.85 -25.25 -21.14
N GLY A 172 -14.80 -24.45 -20.95
CA GLY A 172 -14.07 -23.85 -22.06
C GLY A 172 -13.49 -24.86 -23.04
N ARG A 173 -13.08 -26.05 -22.58
CA ARG A 173 -12.55 -27.12 -23.44
C ARG A 173 -13.63 -27.65 -24.42
N THR A 174 -14.89 -27.72 -23.99
CA THR A 174 -15.98 -28.26 -24.78
C THR A 174 -16.36 -27.37 -25.96
N ILE A 175 -16.00 -26.07 -25.86
CA ILE A 175 -16.27 -25.06 -26.89
C ILE A 175 -14.99 -24.57 -27.60
N GLY A 176 -13.87 -25.27 -27.41
CA GLY A 176 -12.60 -24.95 -28.08
C GLY A 176 -11.78 -23.80 -27.45
N PHE A 177 -12.20 -23.25 -26.30
CA PHE A 177 -11.53 -22.17 -25.59
C PHE A 177 -11.16 -22.58 -24.17
N PRO A 178 -10.08 -23.36 -23.99
CA PRO A 178 -9.66 -23.77 -22.66
C PRO A 178 -9.29 -22.55 -21.80
N THR A 179 -9.78 -22.53 -20.57
CA THR A 179 -9.54 -21.46 -19.60
C THR A 179 -8.78 -21.97 -18.39
N ALA A 180 -8.02 -21.11 -17.75
CA ALA A 180 -7.44 -21.32 -16.42
C ALA A 180 -8.31 -20.62 -15.38
N ASN A 181 -8.69 -21.33 -14.33
CA ASN A 181 -9.37 -20.74 -13.18
C ASN A 181 -8.32 -20.36 -12.13
N LEU A 182 -8.42 -19.15 -11.60
CA LEU A 182 -7.50 -18.63 -10.58
C LEU A 182 -8.23 -18.48 -9.25
N ALA A 183 -7.72 -19.12 -8.21
CA ALA A 183 -8.12 -18.83 -6.83
C ALA A 183 -7.15 -17.78 -6.25
N PRO A 184 -7.65 -16.61 -5.80
CA PRO A 184 -6.80 -15.61 -5.16
C PRO A 184 -6.13 -16.19 -3.90
N ILE A 185 -4.83 -15.93 -3.73
CA ILE A 185 -4.07 -16.38 -2.55
C ILE A 185 -3.82 -15.24 -1.55
N ASP A 186 -3.86 -14.01 -2.02
CA ASP A 186 -3.80 -12.83 -1.16
C ASP A 186 -5.22 -12.36 -0.88
N ARG A 187 -5.44 -11.77 0.29
CA ARG A 187 -6.68 -11.06 0.59
C ARG A 187 -6.73 -9.74 -0.18
N THR A 188 -6.76 -9.85 -1.51
CA THR A 188 -6.76 -8.68 -2.40
C THR A 188 -8.19 -8.29 -2.73
N PHE A 189 -8.44 -7.00 -2.71
CA PHE A 189 -9.69 -6.42 -3.16
C PHE A 189 -9.83 -6.65 -4.66
N LEU A 190 -10.89 -7.32 -5.10
CA LEU A 190 -11.13 -7.60 -6.52
C LEU A 190 -12.04 -6.54 -7.16
N PRO A 191 -11.90 -6.26 -8.45
CA PRO A 191 -12.84 -5.43 -9.19
C PRO A 191 -14.25 -6.03 -9.23
N ALA A 192 -15.24 -5.21 -9.64
CA ALA A 192 -16.59 -5.68 -9.92
C ALA A 192 -16.60 -6.85 -10.91
N ASP A 193 -17.66 -7.66 -10.88
CA ASP A 193 -17.89 -8.70 -11.86
C ASP A 193 -17.88 -8.13 -13.29
N GLY A 194 -17.20 -8.83 -14.18
CA GLY A 194 -17.04 -8.34 -15.54
C GLY A 194 -15.86 -8.97 -16.28
N VAL A 195 -15.60 -8.47 -17.48
CA VAL A 195 -14.51 -8.94 -18.34
C VAL A 195 -13.45 -7.86 -18.46
N TYR A 196 -12.21 -8.23 -18.13
CA TYR A 196 -11.07 -7.32 -18.08
C TYR A 196 -9.96 -7.77 -19.04
N VAL A 197 -9.37 -6.82 -19.72
CA VAL A 197 -8.08 -7.04 -20.39
C VAL A 197 -6.99 -6.93 -19.33
N ALA A 198 -6.23 -7.99 -19.14
CA ALA A 198 -5.19 -8.08 -18.14
C ALA A 198 -3.90 -8.68 -18.71
N ASP A 199 -2.82 -8.48 -18.01
CA ASP A 199 -1.58 -9.21 -18.24
C ASP A 199 -1.39 -10.24 -17.14
N VAL A 200 -1.19 -11.50 -17.50
CA VAL A 200 -0.88 -12.58 -16.58
C VAL A 200 0.63 -12.84 -16.61
N VAL A 201 1.25 -12.89 -15.45
CA VAL A 201 2.66 -13.24 -15.35
C VAL A 201 2.79 -14.66 -14.82
N ILE A 202 3.42 -15.53 -15.59
CA ILE A 202 3.69 -16.94 -15.25
C ILE A 202 5.18 -17.17 -15.45
N ASP A 203 5.88 -17.61 -14.41
CA ASP A 203 7.33 -17.85 -14.42
C ASP A 203 8.13 -16.68 -15.01
N GLY A 204 7.76 -15.46 -14.61
CA GLY A 204 8.39 -14.22 -15.06
C GLY A 204 8.05 -13.77 -16.48
N LYS A 205 7.25 -14.55 -17.22
CA LYS A 205 6.79 -14.18 -18.58
C LYS A 205 5.40 -13.55 -18.53
N ARG A 206 5.22 -12.47 -19.29
CA ARG A 206 3.96 -11.73 -19.37
C ARG A 206 3.15 -12.18 -20.59
N TYR A 207 1.87 -12.47 -20.36
CA TYR A 207 0.94 -12.88 -21.39
C TYR A 207 -0.29 -11.98 -21.34
N ARG A 208 -0.67 -11.41 -22.50
CA ARG A 208 -1.92 -10.67 -22.62
C ARG A 208 -3.08 -11.65 -22.49
N SER A 209 -4.05 -11.33 -21.65
CA SER A 209 -5.20 -12.19 -21.37
C SER A 209 -6.51 -11.42 -21.31
N MET A 210 -7.59 -12.16 -21.40
CA MET A 210 -8.94 -11.73 -21.08
C MET A 210 -9.35 -12.49 -19.81
N THR A 211 -9.69 -11.75 -18.76
CA THR A 211 -10.02 -12.30 -17.44
C THR A 211 -11.47 -11.98 -17.11
N SER A 212 -12.27 -13.00 -16.79
CA SER A 212 -13.62 -12.84 -16.28
C SER A 212 -13.62 -12.94 -14.75
N LEU A 213 -14.29 -12.01 -14.09
CA LEU A 213 -14.64 -12.02 -12.68
C LEU A 213 -16.15 -12.22 -12.57
N GLY A 214 -16.61 -13.12 -11.68
CA GLY A 214 -18.00 -13.49 -11.46
C GLY A 214 -18.17 -14.97 -11.21
#